data_5b2282324e13a2bd016cb85d783de2cd
#
_entry.id   5b2282324e13a2bd016cb85d783de2cd
#
_cell.length_a   1.000
_cell.length_b   1.000
_cell.length_c   1.000
_cell.angle_alpha   90.00
_cell.angle_beta   90.00
_cell.angle_gamma   90.00
#
_symmetry.space_group_name_H-M   'P 1'
#
loop_
_entity.id
_entity.type
_entity.pdbx_description
1 polymer ?
#
loop_
_entity_poly.entity_id
_entity_poly.type
_entity_poly.pdbx_seq_one_letter_code
_entity_poly.pdbx_strand_id
1 'polypeptide(L)'
;VLRMKELAAETMELNKINYQLNFDQQFNNISITMQNRRHLFLIFKEALNNMVKYASCKNAVLSMQIKGHNLILEIKDDGVGFDTKNFIAGNGLANMQQRATEMKATLLVHSTPGKGTTITLHCPLK
;
A
#
# COMPACT_ATOMS: atom_id res chain seq x y z
N VAL A 1 4.78 -1.47 -12.50
CA VAL A 1 3.48 -0.80 -12.38
C VAL A 1 2.35 -1.67 -12.91
N LEU A 2 2.55 -2.28 -14.07
CA LEU A 2 1.51 -3.11 -14.67
C LEU A 2 1.11 -4.27 -13.74
N ARG A 3 2.09 -4.93 -13.14
CA ARG A 3 1.81 -6.03 -12.23
C ARG A 3 1.04 -5.57 -10.98
N MET A 4 1.35 -4.37 -10.49
CA MET A 4 0.62 -3.81 -9.36
C MET A 4 -0.84 -3.54 -9.72
N LYS A 5 -1.08 -2.98 -10.92
CA LYS A 5 -2.43 -2.72 -11.39
C LYS A 5 -3.22 -4.01 -11.59
N GLU A 6 -2.59 -5.02 -12.16
CA GLU A 6 -3.23 -6.32 -12.37
C GLU A 6 -3.59 -6.98 -11.05
N LEU A 7 -2.65 -6.94 -10.09
CA LEU A 7 -2.89 -7.51 -8.76
C LEU A 7 -4.04 -6.80 -8.06
N ALA A 8 -4.08 -5.47 -8.14
CA ALA A 8 -5.15 -4.68 -7.53
C ALA A 8 -6.50 -5.04 -8.13
N ALA A 9 -6.60 -5.05 -9.46
CA ALA A 9 -7.86 -5.38 -10.13
C ALA A 9 -8.35 -6.78 -9.75
N GLU A 10 -7.46 -7.76 -9.82
CA GLU A 10 -7.79 -9.14 -9.50
C GLU A 10 -8.24 -9.29 -8.04
N THR A 11 -7.49 -8.71 -7.11
CA THR A 11 -7.79 -8.80 -5.69
C THR A 11 -9.10 -8.11 -5.33
N MET A 12 -9.31 -6.90 -5.83
CA MET A 12 -10.51 -6.13 -5.51
C MET A 12 -11.76 -6.76 -6.12
N GLU A 13 -11.68 -7.19 -7.37
CA GLU A 13 -12.81 -7.80 -8.05
C GLU A 13 -13.20 -9.14 -7.42
N LEU A 14 -12.20 -9.96 -7.08
CA LEU A 14 -12.45 -11.24 -6.44
C LEU A 14 -13.14 -11.09 -5.09
N ASN A 15 -12.84 -10.03 -4.36
CA ASN A 15 -13.36 -9.79 -3.03
C ASN A 15 -14.51 -8.76 -3.03
N LYS A 16 -15.00 -8.37 -4.19
CA LYS A 16 -16.13 -7.45 -4.36
C LYS A 16 -15.92 -6.11 -3.66
N ILE A 17 -14.72 -5.59 -3.76
CA ILE A 17 -14.36 -4.28 -3.22
C ILE A 17 -14.36 -3.27 -4.38
N ASN A 18 -15.11 -2.18 -4.22
CA ASN A 18 -15.05 -1.07 -5.17
C ASN A 18 -13.74 -0.34 -4.97
N TYR A 19 -13.05 0.02 -6.05
CA TYR A 19 -11.75 0.64 -5.91
C TYR A 19 -11.50 1.71 -6.96
N GLN A 20 -10.63 2.65 -6.61
CA GLN A 20 -10.06 3.62 -7.54
C GLN A 20 -8.56 3.40 -7.57
N LEU A 21 -7.99 3.47 -8.77
CA LEU A 21 -6.57 3.27 -8.98
C LEU A 21 -6.00 4.52 -9.65
N ASN A 22 -5.25 5.31 -8.90
CA ASN A 22 -4.73 6.60 -9.34
C ASN A 22 -3.19 6.55 -9.38
N PHE A 23 -2.65 5.91 -10.41
CA PHE A 23 -1.20 5.76 -10.56
C PHE A 23 -0.68 6.79 -11.54
N ASP A 24 0.28 7.60 -11.07
CA ASP A 24 0.91 8.64 -11.87
C ASP A 24 1.71 8.02 -13.02
N GLN A 25 1.50 8.52 -14.23
CA GLN A 25 2.22 8.04 -15.40
C GLN A 25 3.72 8.35 -15.33
N GLN A 26 4.11 9.36 -14.58
CA GLN A 26 5.52 9.69 -14.39
C GLN A 26 6.31 8.55 -13.76
N PHE A 27 5.62 7.62 -13.09
CA PHE A 27 6.28 6.46 -12.49
C PHE A 27 7.06 5.66 -13.53
N ASN A 28 6.59 5.61 -14.75
CA ASN A 28 7.27 4.87 -15.81
C ASN A 28 8.59 5.50 -16.24
N ASN A 29 8.82 6.75 -15.88
CA ASN A 29 9.99 7.52 -16.28
C ASN A 29 11.01 7.71 -15.16
N ILE A 30 10.74 7.17 -13.97
CA ILE A 30 11.69 7.32 -12.86
C ILE A 30 12.66 6.15 -12.83
N SER A 31 13.84 6.42 -12.29
CA SER A 31 14.87 5.40 -12.11
C SER A 31 14.75 4.83 -10.70
N ILE A 32 14.47 3.55 -10.61
CA ILE A 32 14.38 2.85 -9.34
C ILE A 32 15.04 1.48 -9.50
N THR A 33 15.80 1.05 -8.51
CA THR A 33 16.52 -0.22 -8.61
C THR A 33 15.54 -1.39 -8.66
N MET A 34 15.98 -2.51 -9.23
CA MET A 34 15.15 -3.71 -9.26
C MET A 34 14.79 -4.17 -7.85
N GLN A 35 15.74 -4.05 -6.92
CA GLN A 35 15.52 -4.44 -5.54
C GLN A 35 14.43 -3.59 -4.90
N ASN A 36 14.46 -2.28 -5.11
CA ASN A 36 13.43 -1.39 -4.57
C ASN A 36 12.08 -1.59 -5.26
N ARG A 37 12.08 -1.91 -6.56
CA ARG A 37 10.83 -2.27 -7.25
C ARG A 37 10.20 -3.51 -6.61
N ARG A 38 11.03 -4.49 -6.27
CA ARG A 38 10.55 -5.69 -5.61
C ARG A 38 9.98 -5.39 -4.23
N HIS A 39 10.68 -4.59 -3.43
CA HIS A 39 10.17 -4.18 -2.12
C HIS A 39 8.85 -3.42 -2.24
N LEU A 40 8.77 -2.50 -3.19
CA LEU A 40 7.56 -1.74 -3.44
C LEU A 40 6.38 -2.66 -3.77
N PHE A 41 6.59 -3.60 -4.67
CA PHE A 41 5.56 -4.56 -5.06
C PHE A 41 5.10 -5.40 -3.87
N LEU A 42 6.04 -5.89 -3.07
CA LEU A 42 5.71 -6.76 -1.95
C LEU A 42 5.01 -6.00 -0.81
N ILE A 43 5.37 -4.75 -0.59
CA ILE A 43 4.63 -3.89 0.35
C ILE A 43 3.19 -3.71 -0.13
N PHE A 44 3.02 -3.40 -1.40
CA PHE A 44 1.70 -3.24 -2.00
C PHE A 44 0.86 -4.51 -1.86
N LYS A 45 1.45 -5.65 -2.20
CA LYS A 45 0.78 -6.94 -2.10
C LYS A 45 0.35 -7.25 -0.67
N GLU A 46 1.24 -7.00 0.30
CA GLU A 46 0.94 -7.26 1.71
C GLU A 46 -0.17 -6.34 2.21
N ALA A 47 -0.16 -5.08 1.79
CA ALA A 47 -1.22 -4.13 2.16
C ALA A 47 -2.58 -4.58 1.62
N LEU A 48 -2.62 -5.06 0.38
CA LEU A 48 -3.86 -5.59 -0.19
C LEU A 48 -4.33 -6.84 0.55
N ASN A 49 -3.41 -7.73 0.90
CA ASN A 49 -3.75 -8.94 1.65
C ASN A 49 -4.35 -8.59 3.01
N ASN A 50 -3.77 -7.61 3.70
CA ASN A 50 -4.29 -7.16 5.00
C ASN A 50 -5.68 -6.56 4.85
N MET A 51 -5.90 -5.79 3.80
CA MET A 51 -7.21 -5.22 3.53
C MET A 51 -8.27 -6.32 3.37
N VAL A 52 -7.96 -7.35 2.58
CA VAL A 52 -8.89 -8.45 2.34
C VAL A 52 -9.16 -9.24 3.62
N LYS A 53 -8.11 -9.50 4.41
CA LYS A 53 -8.25 -10.36 5.60
C LYS A 53 -8.91 -9.66 6.78
N TYR A 54 -8.65 -8.36 6.97
CA TYR A 54 -8.97 -7.72 8.24
C TYR A 54 -9.88 -6.51 8.15
N ALA A 55 -9.97 -5.87 7.00
CA ALA A 55 -10.67 -4.58 6.93
C ALA A 55 -12.17 -4.70 6.77
N SER A 56 -12.67 -5.76 6.13
CA SER A 56 -14.09 -5.88 5.78
C SER A 56 -14.61 -4.62 5.07
N CYS A 57 -13.78 -4.08 4.16
CA CYS A 57 -14.10 -2.82 3.51
C CYS A 57 -14.96 -3.02 2.27
N LYS A 58 -15.63 -1.94 1.86
CA LYS A 58 -16.42 -1.90 0.63
C LYS A 58 -15.75 -1.06 -0.44
N ASN A 59 -14.95 -0.08 -0.03
CA ASN A 59 -14.31 0.86 -0.95
C ASN A 59 -12.84 1.03 -0.60
N ALA A 60 -12.01 1.15 -1.63
CA ALA A 60 -10.58 1.37 -1.46
C ALA A 60 -10.07 2.38 -2.48
N VAL A 61 -9.06 3.14 -2.11
CA VAL A 61 -8.37 4.05 -3.02
C VAL A 61 -6.88 3.69 -2.99
N LEU A 62 -6.34 3.35 -4.15
CA LEU A 62 -4.95 2.98 -4.31
C LEU A 62 -4.30 4.02 -5.20
N SER A 63 -3.33 4.76 -4.65
CA SER A 63 -2.69 5.82 -5.42
C SER A 63 -1.18 5.75 -5.34
N MET A 64 -0.53 6.19 -6.40
CA MET A 64 0.92 6.30 -6.45
C MET A 64 1.25 7.57 -7.20
N GLN A 65 1.98 8.47 -6.53
CA GLN A 65 2.29 9.80 -7.05
C GLN A 65 3.78 10.06 -6.95
N ILE A 66 4.26 10.87 -7.88
CA ILE A 66 5.62 11.40 -7.82
C ILE A 66 5.50 12.87 -7.47
N LYS A 67 6.07 13.26 -6.33
CA LYS A 67 6.08 14.65 -5.88
C LYS A 67 7.52 15.08 -5.63
N GLY A 68 8.07 15.90 -6.53
CA GLY A 68 9.48 16.27 -6.47
C GLY A 68 10.36 15.05 -6.62
N HIS A 69 11.18 14.79 -5.63
CA HIS A 69 12.06 13.61 -5.62
C HIS A 69 11.54 12.50 -4.74
N ASN A 70 10.22 12.45 -4.53
CA ASN A 70 9.61 11.43 -3.68
C ASN A 70 8.54 10.66 -4.42
N LEU A 71 8.55 9.35 -4.21
CA LEU A 71 7.45 8.47 -4.61
C LEU A 71 6.56 8.27 -3.40
N ILE A 72 5.26 8.46 -3.57
CA ILE A 72 4.28 8.31 -2.50
C ILE A 72 3.26 7.28 -2.93
N LEU A 73 3.22 6.15 -2.22
CA LEU A 73 2.22 5.11 -2.41
C LEU A 73 1.24 5.21 -1.25
N GLU A 74 -0.05 5.29 -1.55
CA GLU A 74 -1.08 5.35 -0.53
C GLU A 74 -2.15 4.30 -0.79
N ILE A 75 -2.49 3.54 0.23
CA ILE A 75 -3.51 2.51 0.17
C ILE A 75 -4.50 2.79 1.28
N LYS A 76 -5.72 3.16 0.90
CA LYS A 76 -6.76 3.60 1.84
C LYS A 76 -8.00 2.75 1.68
N ASP A 77 -8.57 2.29 2.79
CA ASP A 77 -9.84 1.58 2.79
C ASP A 77 -10.81 2.19 3.79
N ASP A 78 -12.10 1.89 3.60
CA ASP A 78 -13.18 2.33 4.47
C ASP A 78 -13.65 1.24 5.42
N GLY A 79 -12.77 0.30 5.73
CA GLY A 79 -13.12 -0.86 6.54
C GLY A 79 -13.23 -0.58 8.02
N VAL A 80 -13.14 -1.67 8.80
CA VAL A 80 -13.37 -1.57 10.26
C VAL A 80 -12.22 -0.91 11.01
N GLY A 81 -11.05 -0.80 10.39
CA GLY A 81 -9.89 -0.24 11.06
C GLY A 81 -9.42 -1.09 12.23
N PHE A 82 -8.39 -0.61 12.91
CA PHE A 82 -7.86 -1.28 14.08
C PHE A 82 -7.12 -0.28 14.96
N ASP A 83 -6.89 -0.67 16.21
CA ASP A 83 -6.04 0.11 17.12
C ASP A 83 -4.58 -0.26 16.83
N THR A 84 -3.82 0.69 16.29
CA THR A 84 -2.43 0.44 15.90
C THR A 84 -1.54 0.08 17.09
N LYS A 85 -1.94 0.45 18.29
CA LYS A 85 -1.16 0.14 19.50
C LYS A 85 -1.35 -1.31 19.95
N ASN A 86 -2.51 -1.89 19.65
CA ASN A 86 -2.87 -3.22 20.15
C ASN A 86 -3.08 -4.24 19.05
N PHE A 87 -2.78 -3.88 17.79
CA PHE A 87 -3.00 -4.77 16.68
C PHE A 87 -1.93 -5.85 16.61
N ILE A 88 -2.34 -7.09 16.77
CA ILE A 88 -1.47 -8.25 16.64
C ILE A 88 -2.15 -9.22 15.67
N ALA A 89 -1.84 -9.10 14.38
CA ALA A 89 -2.43 -9.98 13.38
C ALA A 89 -1.35 -10.39 12.39
N GLY A 90 -0.61 -11.41 12.76
CA GLY A 90 0.44 -11.95 11.93
C GLY A 90 1.62 -10.99 11.79
N ASN A 91 2.40 -11.19 10.75
CA ASN A 91 3.67 -10.47 10.56
C ASN A 91 3.60 -9.44 9.42
N GLY A 92 2.40 -9.16 8.88
CA GLY A 92 2.26 -8.31 7.70
C GLY A 92 2.81 -6.91 7.88
N LEU A 93 2.42 -6.22 8.98
CA LEU A 93 2.89 -4.86 9.22
C LEU A 93 4.39 -4.83 9.48
N ALA A 94 4.91 -5.80 10.26
CA ALA A 94 6.33 -5.88 10.53
C ALA A 94 7.13 -6.12 9.25
N ASN A 95 6.64 -6.99 8.37
CA ASN A 95 7.28 -7.26 7.09
C ASN A 95 7.30 -6.03 6.20
N MET A 96 6.20 -5.27 6.17
CA MET A 96 6.15 -4.02 5.40
C MET A 96 7.15 -3.00 5.94
N GLN A 97 7.24 -2.85 7.26
CA GLN A 97 8.20 -1.93 7.87
C GLN A 97 9.64 -2.32 7.57
N GLN A 98 9.94 -3.60 7.62
CA GLN A 98 11.28 -4.07 7.30
C GLN A 98 11.65 -3.76 5.86
N ARG A 99 10.74 -4.02 4.92
CA ARG A 99 10.98 -3.72 3.50
C ARG A 99 11.15 -2.23 3.26
N ALA A 100 10.34 -1.41 3.93
CA ALA A 100 10.47 0.04 3.82
C ALA A 100 11.85 0.49 4.31
N THR A 101 12.31 -0.04 5.43
CA THR A 101 13.62 0.27 5.97
C THR A 101 14.73 -0.10 4.98
N GLU A 102 14.63 -1.27 4.36
CA GLU A 102 15.63 -1.75 3.40
C GLU A 102 15.70 -0.85 2.16
N MET A 103 14.59 -0.25 1.74
CA MET A 103 14.58 0.67 0.60
C MET A 103 14.76 2.13 1.01
N LYS A 104 15.06 2.37 2.29
CA LYS A 104 15.24 3.72 2.86
C LYS A 104 14.00 4.59 2.71
N ALA A 105 12.86 3.96 2.81
CA ALA A 105 11.55 4.62 2.75
C ALA A 105 10.93 4.68 4.15
N THR A 106 9.90 5.52 4.28
CA THR A 106 9.14 5.64 5.52
C THR A 106 7.74 5.08 5.30
N LEU A 107 7.33 4.16 6.14
CA LEU A 107 5.98 3.60 6.10
C LEU A 107 5.17 4.11 7.27
N LEU A 108 4.02 4.70 6.98
CA LEU A 108 3.09 5.20 7.99
C LEU A 108 1.79 4.43 7.89
N VAL A 109 1.26 4.02 9.04
CA VAL A 109 -0.01 3.32 9.12
C VAL A 109 -0.93 4.11 10.04
N HIS A 110 -2.03 4.59 9.48
CA HIS A 110 -3.07 5.30 10.22
C HIS A 110 -4.33 4.46 10.20
N SER A 111 -4.76 4.00 11.36
CA SER A 111 -5.98 3.22 11.50
C SER A 111 -6.65 3.54 12.82
N THR A 112 -7.96 3.62 12.78
CA THR A 112 -8.78 3.83 13.97
C THR A 112 -9.98 2.91 13.87
N PRO A 113 -10.35 2.20 14.96
CA PRO A 113 -11.52 1.33 14.91
C PRO A 113 -12.75 2.07 14.39
N GLY A 114 -13.40 1.48 13.40
CA GLY A 114 -14.59 2.03 12.77
C GLY A 114 -14.36 3.06 11.68
N LYS A 115 -13.10 3.43 11.41
CA LYS A 115 -12.79 4.51 10.46
C LYS A 115 -11.86 4.12 9.31
N GLY A 116 -11.60 2.83 9.14
CA GLY A 116 -10.76 2.36 8.05
C GLY A 116 -9.27 2.49 8.33
N THR A 117 -8.49 2.25 7.30
CA THR A 117 -7.03 2.21 7.40
C THR A 117 -6.40 2.93 6.21
N THR A 118 -5.33 3.68 6.48
CA THR A 118 -4.51 4.30 5.43
C THR A 118 -3.06 3.90 5.65
N ILE A 119 -2.46 3.30 4.62
CA ILE A 119 -1.05 2.95 4.62
C ILE A 119 -0.36 3.84 3.60
N THR A 120 0.67 4.56 4.04
CA THR A 120 1.40 5.50 3.18
C THR A 120 2.88 5.15 3.19
N LEU A 121 3.45 4.99 2.00
CA LEU A 121 4.88 4.77 1.83
C LEU A 121 5.49 5.98 1.15
N HIS A 122 6.48 6.59 1.81
CA HIS A 122 7.28 7.69 1.26
C HIS A 122 8.66 7.16 0.90
N CYS A 123 8.98 7.15 -0.37
CA CYS A 123 10.28 6.67 -0.85
C CYS A 123 11.02 7.79 -1.55
N PRO A 124 12.15 8.29 -0.97
CA PRO A 124 12.95 9.29 -1.67
C PRO A 124 13.56 8.69 -2.94
N LEU A 125 13.50 9.46 -4.01
CA LEU A 125 14.11 9.13 -5.30
C LEU A 125 15.37 9.96 -5.48
N LYS A 126 16.36 9.41 -6.16
CA LYS A 126 17.57 10.17 -6.44
C LYS A 126 17.49 10.91 -7.77
#